data_3a8dfb6314e431b5103bae582cdfa463
#
_entry.id   3a8dfb6314e431b5103bae582cdfa463
#
_cell.length_a   1.000
_cell.length_b   1.000
_cell.length_c   1.000
_cell.angle_alpha   90.00
_cell.angle_beta   90.00
_cell.angle_gamma   90.00
#
_symmetry.space_group_name_H-M   'P 1'
#
loop_
_entity.id
_entity.type
_entity.pdbx_description
1 polymer ?
#
loop_
_entity_poly.entity_id
_entity_poly.type
_entity_poly.pdbx_seq_one_letter_code
_entity_poly.pdbx_strand_id
1 'polypeptide(L)'
;GMESREMANHIANSTRYFLPHVFALSTNSPFWEGRMTGYKSFRTKVFDKFPRTGIPDAFESIEAYDNYVKLLIKTNCIDNAKKIWWDLRVHPFFNTVEFRICDIPLTVDETITLAALFQAICARIYMLRSRNLNFIQYSRALLNENKWRASRYGVDGYLIDFGKEEEVNTRALIYELLDFIDPVLDHLGSRHRLSHIHKILEGGTGADRQLAVFESTKNLGTVAEFIHSQFLHGL
;
A
#
# COMPACT_ATOMS: atom_id res chain seq x y z
N GLY A 1 -10.63 -0.11 -12.28
CA GLY A 1 -12.08 -0.37 -12.41
C GLY A 1 -12.37 -1.85 -12.40
N MET A 2 -13.57 -2.20 -11.92
CA MET A 2 -14.06 -3.58 -11.84
C MET A 2 -15.40 -3.66 -12.57
N GLU A 3 -15.83 -4.85 -12.95
CA GLU A 3 -17.10 -5.07 -13.66
C GLU A 3 -18.35 -4.79 -12.80
N SER A 4 -18.21 -4.98 -11.46
CA SER A 4 -19.28 -4.72 -10.51
C SER A 4 -18.74 -4.25 -9.16
N ARG A 5 -19.63 -3.75 -8.29
CA ARG A 5 -19.28 -3.37 -6.91
C ARG A 5 -19.00 -4.59 -6.03
N GLU A 6 -19.66 -5.71 -6.30
CA GLU A 6 -19.43 -7.01 -5.63
C GLU A 6 -18.00 -7.48 -5.91
N MET A 7 -17.57 -7.40 -7.18
CA MET A 7 -16.20 -7.72 -7.55
C MET A 7 -15.20 -6.75 -6.91
N ALA A 8 -15.51 -5.45 -6.87
CA ALA A 8 -14.68 -4.47 -6.18
C ALA A 8 -14.53 -4.80 -4.68
N ASN A 9 -15.62 -5.21 -4.00
CA ASN A 9 -15.56 -5.64 -2.60
C ASN A 9 -14.72 -6.90 -2.41
N HIS A 10 -14.88 -7.90 -3.28
CA HIS A 10 -14.08 -9.12 -3.24
C HIS A 10 -12.57 -8.82 -3.43
N ILE A 11 -12.23 -8.01 -4.43
CA ILE A 11 -10.83 -7.59 -4.68
C ILE A 11 -10.29 -6.80 -3.49
N ALA A 12 -11.07 -5.85 -2.95
CA ALA A 12 -10.66 -5.07 -1.79
C ALA A 12 -10.36 -5.99 -0.59
N ASN A 13 -11.26 -6.90 -0.25
CA ASN A 13 -11.06 -7.82 0.88
C ASN A 13 -9.78 -8.67 0.74
N SER A 14 -9.55 -9.22 -0.45
CA SER A 14 -8.40 -10.09 -0.72
C SER A 14 -7.08 -9.31 -0.79
N THR A 15 -7.11 -8.09 -1.33
CA THR A 15 -5.91 -7.25 -1.49
C THR A 15 -5.38 -6.72 -0.15
N ARG A 16 -6.18 -6.68 0.91
CA ARG A 16 -5.77 -6.22 2.25
C ARG A 16 -4.48 -6.89 2.74
N TYR A 17 -4.28 -8.17 2.43
CA TYR A 17 -3.07 -8.91 2.79
C TYR A 17 -1.80 -8.29 2.19
N PHE A 18 -1.86 -7.80 0.97
CA PHE A 18 -0.71 -7.26 0.25
C PHE A 18 -0.40 -5.79 0.57
N LEU A 19 -1.28 -5.11 1.30
CA LEU A 19 -1.08 -3.69 1.63
C LEU A 19 0.24 -3.42 2.36
N PRO A 20 0.65 -4.17 3.40
CA PRO A 20 1.93 -3.96 4.06
C PRO A 20 3.14 -4.18 3.15
N HIS A 21 3.06 -5.11 2.20
CA HIS A 21 4.14 -5.39 1.25
C HIS A 21 4.38 -4.20 0.31
N VAL A 22 3.31 -3.69 -0.31
CA VAL A 22 3.39 -2.53 -1.20
C VAL A 22 3.75 -1.27 -0.41
N PHE A 23 3.24 -1.14 0.81
CA PHE A 23 3.56 -0.04 1.69
C PHE A 23 5.06 0.00 2.06
N ALA A 24 5.66 -1.14 2.35
CA ALA A 24 7.10 -1.22 2.63
C ALA A 24 7.96 -0.68 1.48
N LEU A 25 7.56 -0.97 0.21
CA LEU A 25 8.21 -0.44 -0.98
C LEU A 25 8.05 1.08 -1.16
N SER A 26 6.97 1.65 -0.65
CA SER A 26 6.58 3.05 -0.86
C SER A 26 6.97 3.99 0.27
N THR A 27 7.67 3.51 1.31
CA THR A 27 8.02 4.34 2.47
C THR A 27 8.89 5.54 2.06
N ASN A 28 8.45 6.77 2.40
CA ASN A 28 9.11 8.00 1.95
C ASN A 28 8.91 9.20 2.90
N SER A 29 8.59 8.96 4.18
CA SER A 29 8.37 10.06 5.13
C SER A 29 9.06 9.80 6.48
N PRO A 30 10.43 9.80 6.53
CA PRO A 30 11.16 9.49 7.75
C PRO A 30 11.27 10.67 8.72
N PHE A 31 10.96 11.90 8.27
CA PHE A 31 11.07 13.11 9.07
C PHE A 31 9.70 13.70 9.42
N TRP A 32 9.61 14.32 10.59
CA TRP A 32 8.45 15.07 11.05
C TRP A 32 8.90 16.23 11.95
N GLU A 33 8.37 17.43 11.72
CA GLU A 33 8.69 18.63 12.50
C GLU A 33 10.20 18.86 12.71
N GLY A 34 10.97 18.65 11.65
CA GLY A 34 12.41 18.86 11.67
C GLY A 34 13.23 17.77 12.37
N ARG A 35 12.65 16.58 12.64
CA ARG A 35 13.31 15.50 13.37
C ARG A 35 13.19 14.17 12.64
N MET A 36 14.23 13.34 12.76
CA MET A 36 14.12 11.92 12.42
C MET A 36 13.15 11.24 13.39
N THR A 37 12.17 10.54 12.84
CA THR A 37 11.12 9.90 13.63
C THR A 37 11.46 8.47 14.05
N GLY A 38 12.45 7.88 13.39
CA GLY A 38 12.77 6.47 13.50
C GLY A 38 11.84 5.55 12.71
N TYR A 39 10.85 6.09 11.98
CA TYR A 39 10.01 5.37 11.02
C TYR A 39 10.49 5.63 9.60
N LYS A 40 10.28 4.69 8.71
CA LYS A 40 10.45 4.89 7.25
C LYS A 40 9.24 5.62 6.65
N SER A 41 8.04 5.44 7.25
CA SER A 41 6.86 6.23 6.95
C SER A 41 6.19 6.73 8.23
N PHE A 42 6.38 8.01 8.55
CA PHE A 42 5.69 8.69 9.65
C PHE A 42 4.33 9.26 9.22
N ARG A 43 4.08 9.43 7.92
CA ARG A 43 2.80 9.87 7.38
C ARG A 43 1.63 9.05 7.95
N THR A 44 1.77 7.73 8.06
CA THR A 44 0.73 6.86 8.60
C THR A 44 0.43 7.19 10.06
N LYS A 45 1.42 7.57 10.87
CA LYS A 45 1.22 7.94 12.28
C LYS A 45 0.46 9.25 12.43
N VAL A 46 0.64 10.18 11.48
CA VAL A 46 -0.16 11.41 11.42
C VAL A 46 -1.61 11.08 11.02
N PHE A 47 -1.79 10.23 10.00
CA PHE A 47 -3.11 9.81 9.53
C PHE A 47 -3.89 8.99 10.56
N ASP A 48 -3.23 8.14 11.33
CA ASP A 48 -3.86 7.31 12.38
C ASP A 48 -4.57 8.14 13.48
N LYS A 49 -4.30 9.45 13.56
CA LYS A 49 -5.02 10.38 14.45
C LYS A 49 -6.43 10.74 13.95
N PHE A 50 -6.72 10.54 12.68
CA PHE A 50 -8.03 10.82 12.10
C PHE A 50 -8.94 9.58 12.18
N PRO A 51 -10.24 9.76 12.39
CA PRO A 51 -11.19 8.65 12.38
C PRO A 51 -11.31 8.05 10.98
N ARG A 52 -11.65 6.77 10.92
CA ARG A 52 -11.90 6.04 9.65
C ARG A 52 -10.69 5.97 8.72
N THR A 53 -9.50 5.84 9.29
CA THR A 53 -8.23 5.60 8.62
C THR A 53 -7.73 4.17 8.89
N GLY A 54 -6.60 3.80 8.30
CA GLY A 54 -6.00 2.48 8.46
C GLY A 54 -6.59 1.40 7.55
N ILE A 55 -6.17 0.16 7.74
CA ILE A 55 -6.68 -0.98 6.98
C ILE A 55 -8.15 -1.22 7.36
N PRO A 56 -9.08 -1.31 6.38
CA PRO A 56 -10.49 -1.60 6.69
C PRO A 56 -10.69 -3.04 7.20
N ASP A 57 -11.82 -3.28 7.85
CA ASP A 57 -12.31 -4.64 8.04
C ASP A 57 -12.74 -5.26 6.69
N ALA A 58 -12.80 -6.58 6.62
CA ALA A 58 -13.42 -7.24 5.49
C ALA A 58 -14.94 -7.12 5.60
N PHE A 59 -15.62 -6.83 4.48
CA PHE A 59 -17.07 -6.82 4.41
C PHE A 59 -17.55 -8.08 3.68
N GLU A 60 -18.44 -8.83 4.32
CA GLU A 60 -19.00 -10.07 3.77
C GLU A 60 -19.68 -9.87 2.42
N SER A 61 -20.32 -8.71 2.24
CA SER A 61 -20.96 -8.31 1.00
C SER A 61 -20.89 -6.80 0.78
N ILE A 62 -21.22 -6.35 -0.43
CA ILE A 62 -21.30 -4.92 -0.72
C ILE A 62 -22.47 -4.26 0.03
N GLU A 63 -23.55 -5.00 0.31
CA GLU A 63 -24.66 -4.53 1.13
C GLU A 63 -24.22 -4.29 2.58
N ALA A 64 -23.37 -5.15 3.14
CA ALA A 64 -22.80 -4.96 4.47
C ALA A 64 -21.96 -3.68 4.52
N TYR A 65 -21.15 -3.42 3.49
CA TYR A 65 -20.42 -2.15 3.35
C TYR A 65 -21.37 -0.95 3.25
N ASP A 66 -22.40 -1.04 2.41
CA ASP A 66 -23.37 0.05 2.24
C ASP A 66 -24.17 0.32 3.51
N ASN A 67 -24.52 -0.72 4.26
CA ASN A 67 -25.20 -0.57 5.56
C ASN A 67 -24.30 0.11 6.60
N TYR A 68 -23.01 -0.22 6.62
CA TYR A 68 -22.04 0.48 7.45
C TYR A 68 -21.97 1.98 7.09
N VAL A 69 -21.87 2.31 5.80
CA VAL A 69 -21.85 3.70 5.34
C VAL A 69 -23.15 4.43 5.70
N LYS A 70 -24.31 3.82 5.47
CA LYS A 70 -25.63 4.38 5.81
C LYS A 70 -25.74 4.64 7.31
N LEU A 71 -25.23 3.75 8.15
CA LEU A 71 -25.21 3.95 9.61
C LEU A 71 -24.41 5.20 9.99
N LEU A 72 -23.21 5.36 9.44
CA LEU A 72 -22.35 6.52 9.72
C LEU A 72 -23.02 7.84 9.26
N ILE A 73 -23.70 7.83 8.13
CA ILE A 73 -24.44 9.01 7.64
C ILE A 73 -25.64 9.30 8.57
N LYS A 74 -26.43 8.28 8.90
CA LYS A 74 -27.61 8.42 9.79
C LYS A 74 -27.26 8.96 11.17
N THR A 75 -26.06 8.61 11.67
CA THR A 75 -25.56 9.05 12.98
C THR A 75 -24.74 10.35 12.92
N ASN A 76 -24.76 11.05 11.80
CA ASN A 76 -24.00 12.29 11.57
C ASN A 76 -22.48 12.20 11.77
N CYS A 77 -21.92 10.99 11.65
CA CYS A 77 -20.47 10.80 11.70
C CYS A 77 -19.79 11.30 10.41
N ILE A 78 -20.48 11.17 9.27
CA ILE A 78 -20.08 11.66 7.95
C ILE A 78 -21.31 12.13 7.18
N ASP A 79 -21.12 12.99 6.20
CA ASP A 79 -22.17 13.39 5.24
C ASP A 79 -22.20 12.49 4.00
N ASN A 80 -21.06 11.88 3.66
CA ASN A 80 -20.94 10.95 2.53
C ASN A 80 -19.71 10.04 2.69
N ALA A 81 -19.69 8.92 1.93
CA ALA A 81 -18.64 7.91 2.01
C ALA A 81 -17.24 8.38 1.56
N LYS A 82 -17.09 9.57 0.93
CA LYS A 82 -15.77 10.12 0.60
C LYS A 82 -14.96 10.47 1.84
N LYS A 83 -15.61 10.65 3.01
CA LYS A 83 -14.98 10.92 4.31
C LYS A 83 -14.50 9.66 5.04
N ILE A 84 -14.44 8.53 4.37
CA ILE A 84 -13.80 7.30 4.82
C ILE A 84 -12.43 7.25 4.16
N TRP A 85 -11.36 7.37 4.95
CA TRP A 85 -9.99 7.50 4.46
C TRP A 85 -9.14 6.25 4.74
N TRP A 86 -9.76 5.07 4.63
CA TRP A 86 -9.03 3.80 4.76
C TRP A 86 -7.89 3.68 3.76
N ASP A 87 -6.91 2.88 4.09
CA ASP A 87 -5.75 2.57 3.23
C ASP A 87 -6.15 1.92 1.89
N LEU A 88 -7.32 1.32 1.88
CA LEU A 88 -7.97 0.69 0.74
C LEU A 88 -9.49 0.83 0.91
N ARG A 89 -10.19 1.25 -0.13
CA ARG A 89 -11.66 1.30 -0.09
C ARG A 89 -12.29 0.99 -1.44
N VAL A 90 -13.49 0.42 -1.40
CA VAL A 90 -14.40 0.41 -2.56
C VAL A 90 -14.93 1.83 -2.74
N HIS A 91 -14.82 2.37 -3.95
CA HIS A 91 -15.28 3.73 -4.21
C HIS A 91 -16.82 3.81 -4.12
N PRO A 92 -17.40 4.83 -3.47
CA PRO A 92 -18.84 4.88 -3.22
C PRO A 92 -19.72 5.02 -4.47
N PHE A 93 -19.16 5.58 -5.56
CA PHE A 93 -19.95 5.90 -6.77
C PHE A 93 -19.46 5.17 -8.04
N PHE A 94 -18.28 4.58 -8.00
CA PHE A 94 -17.69 3.89 -9.14
C PHE A 94 -17.35 2.45 -8.77
N ASN A 95 -17.39 1.56 -9.74
CA ASN A 95 -16.95 0.18 -9.56
C ASN A 95 -15.41 0.11 -9.52
N THR A 96 -14.79 0.82 -8.58
CA THR A 96 -13.34 0.91 -8.46
C THR A 96 -12.87 0.61 -7.05
N VAL A 97 -11.64 0.13 -6.95
CA VAL A 97 -10.89 0.00 -5.70
C VAL A 97 -9.84 1.11 -5.67
N GLU A 98 -9.81 1.87 -4.59
CA GLU A 98 -8.88 2.98 -4.37
C GLU A 98 -7.86 2.59 -3.32
N PHE A 99 -6.56 2.70 -3.66
CA PHE A 99 -5.44 2.46 -2.76
C PHE A 99 -4.87 3.79 -2.26
N ARG A 100 -4.69 3.91 -0.95
CA ARG A 100 -4.27 5.16 -0.27
C ARG A 100 -3.09 4.95 0.69
N ILE A 101 -2.64 3.71 0.89
CA ILE A 101 -1.67 3.35 1.92
C ILE A 101 -0.28 3.95 1.67
N CYS A 102 0.13 4.10 0.40
CA CYS A 102 1.47 4.51 0.02
C CYS A 102 1.80 5.94 0.41
N ASP A 103 3.04 6.20 0.79
CA ASP A 103 3.63 7.53 0.70
C ASP A 103 3.76 7.94 -0.78
N ILE A 104 3.91 9.22 -1.05
CA ILE A 104 4.21 9.70 -2.41
C ILE A 104 5.68 9.35 -2.70
N PRO A 105 5.98 8.55 -3.76
CA PRO A 105 7.36 8.21 -4.11
C PRO A 105 8.19 9.42 -4.56
N LEU A 106 9.52 9.28 -4.55
CA LEU A 106 10.44 10.34 -4.99
C LEU A 106 10.42 10.55 -6.50
N THR A 107 10.16 9.48 -7.28
CA THR A 107 10.25 9.53 -8.75
C THR A 107 8.95 9.11 -9.41
N VAL A 108 8.77 9.55 -10.66
CA VAL A 108 7.63 9.13 -11.51
C VAL A 108 7.69 7.62 -11.79
N ASP A 109 8.87 7.06 -12.02
CA ASP A 109 9.04 5.63 -12.28
C ASP A 109 8.59 4.78 -11.08
N GLU A 110 8.91 5.18 -9.85
CA GLU A 110 8.41 4.52 -8.65
C GLU A 110 6.88 4.59 -8.55
N THR A 111 6.30 5.74 -8.86
CA THR A 111 4.83 5.93 -8.87
C THR A 111 4.15 4.99 -9.88
N ILE A 112 4.68 4.92 -11.10
CA ILE A 112 4.16 4.04 -12.15
C ILE A 112 4.33 2.57 -11.75
N THR A 113 5.46 2.22 -11.12
CA THR A 113 5.75 0.87 -10.62
C THR A 113 4.74 0.44 -9.57
N LEU A 114 4.44 1.27 -8.58
CA LEU A 114 3.45 0.97 -7.55
C LEU A 114 2.03 0.86 -8.13
N ALA A 115 1.68 1.72 -9.09
CA ALA A 115 0.40 1.64 -9.78
C ALA A 115 0.27 0.32 -10.57
N ALA A 116 1.32 -0.09 -11.30
CA ALA A 116 1.37 -1.34 -12.02
C ALA A 116 1.31 -2.56 -11.07
N LEU A 117 1.97 -2.48 -9.92
CA LEU A 117 1.92 -3.52 -8.89
C LEU A 117 0.50 -3.72 -8.35
N PHE A 118 -0.20 -2.65 -7.96
CA PHE A 118 -1.59 -2.74 -7.53
C PHE A 118 -2.50 -3.29 -8.63
N GLN A 119 -2.32 -2.86 -9.88
CA GLN A 119 -3.08 -3.38 -11.00
C GLN A 119 -2.85 -4.89 -11.17
N ALA A 120 -1.61 -5.36 -11.09
CA ALA A 120 -1.26 -6.77 -11.22
C ALA A 120 -1.82 -7.61 -10.07
N ILE A 121 -1.77 -7.12 -8.82
CA ILE A 121 -2.38 -7.79 -7.66
C ILE A 121 -3.90 -7.94 -7.89
N CYS A 122 -4.58 -6.87 -8.27
CA CYS A 122 -6.02 -6.92 -8.54
C CYS A 122 -6.36 -7.91 -9.68
N ALA A 123 -5.61 -7.88 -10.77
CA ALA A 123 -5.81 -8.78 -11.91
C ALA A 123 -5.55 -10.24 -11.52
N ARG A 124 -4.54 -10.51 -10.70
CA ARG A 124 -4.26 -11.86 -10.21
C ARG A 124 -5.37 -12.40 -9.33
N ILE A 125 -5.87 -11.60 -8.40
CA ILE A 125 -6.99 -11.97 -7.53
C ILE A 125 -8.26 -12.19 -8.38
N TYR A 126 -8.54 -11.32 -9.35
CA TYR A 126 -9.63 -11.50 -10.31
C TYR A 126 -9.53 -12.84 -11.06
N MET A 127 -8.34 -13.17 -11.58
CA MET A 127 -8.08 -14.44 -12.26
C MET A 127 -8.29 -15.64 -11.34
N LEU A 128 -7.91 -15.57 -10.07
CA LEU A 128 -8.18 -16.64 -9.10
C LEU A 128 -9.69 -16.80 -8.89
N ARG A 129 -10.40 -15.70 -8.71
CA ARG A 129 -11.87 -15.71 -8.52
C ARG A 129 -12.60 -16.30 -9.73
N SER A 130 -12.18 -15.99 -10.96
CA SER A 130 -12.78 -16.54 -12.18
C SER A 130 -12.56 -18.05 -12.32
N ARG A 131 -11.59 -18.61 -11.61
CA ARG A 131 -11.32 -20.05 -11.52
C ARG A 131 -11.89 -20.70 -10.26
N ASN A 132 -12.80 -20.02 -9.56
CA ASN A 132 -13.40 -20.48 -8.30
C ASN A 132 -12.38 -20.72 -7.18
N LEU A 133 -11.26 -19.99 -7.20
CA LEU A 133 -10.25 -19.96 -6.15
C LEU A 133 -10.38 -18.67 -5.34
N ASN A 134 -10.06 -18.72 -4.05
CA ASN A 134 -10.15 -17.57 -3.18
C ASN A 134 -8.84 -17.37 -2.40
N PHE A 135 -8.58 -16.13 -1.99
CA PHE A 135 -7.46 -15.79 -1.14
C PHE A 135 -7.90 -15.76 0.32
N ILE A 136 -7.09 -16.29 1.23
CA ILE A 136 -7.41 -16.32 2.67
C ILE A 136 -7.49 -14.88 3.18
N GLN A 137 -8.54 -14.59 3.96
CA GLN A 137 -8.75 -13.29 4.57
C GLN A 137 -8.30 -13.31 6.03
N TYR A 138 -7.38 -12.44 6.36
CA TYR A 138 -6.87 -12.27 7.72
C TYR A 138 -7.56 -11.11 8.44
N SER A 139 -7.59 -11.16 9.77
CA SER A 139 -8.16 -10.11 10.59
C SER A 139 -7.41 -8.79 10.43
N ARG A 140 -8.12 -7.67 10.59
CA ARG A 140 -7.49 -6.34 10.57
C ARG A 140 -6.38 -6.19 11.61
N ALA A 141 -6.54 -6.81 12.78
CA ALA A 141 -5.55 -6.74 13.86
C ALA A 141 -4.18 -7.30 13.40
N LEU A 142 -4.17 -8.48 12.77
CA LEU A 142 -2.96 -9.09 12.23
C LEU A 142 -2.36 -8.25 11.09
N LEU A 143 -3.18 -7.75 10.17
CA LEU A 143 -2.72 -6.92 9.07
C LEU A 143 -2.11 -5.59 9.55
N ASN A 144 -2.65 -5.01 10.63
CA ASN A 144 -2.11 -3.80 11.24
C ASN A 144 -0.73 -4.03 11.89
N GLU A 145 -0.45 -5.23 12.41
CA GLU A 145 0.89 -5.59 12.90
C GLU A 145 1.92 -5.50 11.76
N ASN A 146 1.62 -6.10 10.61
CA ASN A 146 2.47 -5.99 9.44
C ASN A 146 2.55 -4.55 8.88
N LYS A 147 1.44 -3.79 8.91
CA LYS A 147 1.46 -2.37 8.53
C LYS A 147 2.40 -1.57 9.44
N TRP A 148 2.36 -1.81 10.75
CA TRP A 148 3.27 -1.16 11.69
C TRP A 148 4.73 -1.51 11.38
N ARG A 149 5.05 -2.79 11.17
CA ARG A 149 6.39 -3.27 10.81
C ARG A 149 6.89 -2.61 9.52
N ALA A 150 6.05 -2.59 8.48
CA ALA A 150 6.36 -1.91 7.21
C ALA A 150 6.63 -0.41 7.41
N SER A 151 5.81 0.29 8.20
CA SER A 151 6.01 1.72 8.48
C SER A 151 7.32 2.01 9.23
N ARG A 152 7.71 1.10 10.11
CA ARG A 152 8.90 1.25 10.96
C ARG A 152 10.19 0.91 10.24
N TYR A 153 10.18 -0.21 9.50
CA TYR A 153 11.40 -0.83 8.98
C TYR A 153 11.48 -0.83 7.44
N GLY A 154 10.38 -0.54 6.73
CA GLY A 154 10.34 -0.59 5.27
C GLY A 154 10.70 -1.97 4.74
N VAL A 155 11.51 -2.00 3.69
CA VAL A 155 11.96 -3.24 3.03
C VAL A 155 13.06 -3.98 3.81
N ASP A 156 13.68 -3.34 4.78
CA ASP A 156 14.77 -3.92 5.58
C ASP A 156 14.27 -4.71 6.79
N GLY A 157 12.97 -4.68 7.06
CA GLY A 157 12.34 -5.38 8.16
C GLY A 157 11.89 -6.79 7.84
N TYR A 158 11.03 -7.28 8.74
CA TYR A 158 10.37 -8.57 8.61
C TYR A 158 8.87 -8.36 8.73
N LEU A 159 8.10 -9.05 7.89
CA LEU A 159 6.66 -9.15 8.01
C LEU A 159 6.30 -10.57 8.47
N ILE A 160 5.10 -10.70 9.02
CA ILE A 160 4.56 -12.02 9.38
C ILE A 160 3.92 -12.62 8.13
N ASP A 161 4.40 -13.79 7.72
CA ASP A 161 3.67 -14.66 6.81
C ASP A 161 2.64 -15.45 7.63
N PHE A 162 1.38 -15.06 7.54
CA PHE A 162 0.32 -15.68 8.33
C PHE A 162 -0.01 -17.10 7.88
N GLY A 163 0.33 -17.48 6.65
CA GLY A 163 0.13 -18.83 6.15
C GLY A 163 1.17 -19.80 6.69
N LYS A 164 2.41 -19.34 6.86
CA LYS A 164 3.54 -20.10 7.43
C LYS A 164 3.64 -19.93 8.95
N GLU A 165 2.98 -18.92 9.52
CA GLU A 165 3.10 -18.51 10.93
C GLU A 165 4.55 -18.16 11.33
N GLU A 166 5.26 -17.50 10.43
CA GLU A 166 6.67 -17.16 10.58
C GLU A 166 6.96 -15.69 10.26
N GLU A 167 8.03 -15.15 10.85
CA GLU A 167 8.65 -13.90 10.42
C GLU A 167 9.49 -14.14 9.17
N VAL A 168 9.15 -13.45 8.09
CA VAL A 168 9.87 -13.54 6.82
C VAL A 168 10.42 -12.17 6.45
N ASN A 169 11.66 -12.14 5.95
CA ASN A 169 12.27 -10.91 5.46
C ASN A 169 11.38 -10.24 4.41
N THR A 170 11.12 -8.94 4.56
CA THR A 170 10.20 -8.19 3.70
C THR A 170 10.58 -8.27 2.22
N ARG A 171 11.89 -8.24 1.90
CA ARG A 171 12.37 -8.38 0.51
C ARG A 171 12.00 -9.74 -0.09
N ALA A 172 12.14 -10.82 0.70
CA ALA A 172 11.75 -12.17 0.27
C ALA A 172 10.25 -12.24 -0.03
N LEU A 173 9.40 -11.69 0.84
CA LEU A 173 7.96 -11.64 0.60
C LEU A 173 7.58 -10.77 -0.61
N ILE A 174 8.35 -9.72 -0.92
CA ILE A 174 8.15 -8.95 -2.14
C ILE A 174 8.50 -9.79 -3.37
N TYR A 175 9.54 -10.61 -3.35
CA TYR A 175 9.82 -11.55 -4.44
C TYR A 175 8.73 -12.61 -4.58
N GLU A 176 8.23 -13.18 -3.48
CA GLU A 176 7.06 -14.09 -3.52
C GLU A 176 5.81 -13.39 -4.10
N LEU A 177 5.61 -12.11 -3.80
CA LEU A 177 4.53 -11.32 -4.42
C LEU A 177 4.74 -11.15 -5.94
N LEU A 178 5.97 -10.90 -6.40
CA LEU A 178 6.27 -10.83 -7.83
C LEU A 178 5.98 -12.14 -8.55
N ASP A 179 6.36 -13.28 -7.95
CA ASP A 179 6.03 -14.62 -8.48
C ASP A 179 4.52 -14.87 -8.48
N PHE A 180 3.81 -14.43 -7.42
CA PHE A 180 2.36 -14.56 -7.34
C PHE A 180 1.65 -13.83 -8.48
N ILE A 181 2.09 -12.63 -8.86
CA ILE A 181 1.45 -11.82 -9.91
C ILE A 181 1.97 -12.14 -11.32
N ASP A 182 3.06 -12.86 -11.46
CA ASP A 182 3.71 -13.15 -12.76
C ASP A 182 2.73 -13.61 -13.85
N PRO A 183 1.76 -14.52 -13.57
CA PRO A 183 0.84 -15.02 -14.61
C PRO A 183 -0.05 -13.99 -15.30
N VAL A 184 -0.15 -12.77 -14.79
CA VAL A 184 -0.99 -11.71 -15.38
C VAL A 184 -0.18 -10.61 -16.06
N LEU A 185 1.15 -10.58 -15.87
CA LEU A 185 1.99 -9.46 -16.29
C LEU A 185 2.05 -9.26 -17.81
N ASP A 186 2.11 -10.34 -18.57
CA ASP A 186 2.18 -10.26 -20.04
C ASP A 186 0.85 -9.77 -20.64
N HIS A 187 -0.28 -10.22 -20.08
CA HIS A 187 -1.61 -9.75 -20.44
C HIS A 187 -1.78 -8.24 -20.16
N LEU A 188 -1.22 -7.76 -19.05
CA LEU A 188 -1.26 -6.34 -18.66
C LEU A 188 -0.22 -5.48 -19.38
N GLY A 189 0.78 -6.08 -20.04
CA GLY A 189 1.91 -5.36 -20.63
C GLY A 189 2.76 -4.60 -19.60
N SER A 190 2.74 -5.03 -18.31
CA SER A 190 3.31 -4.27 -17.19
C SER A 190 4.65 -4.81 -16.68
N ARG A 191 5.14 -5.94 -17.21
CA ARG A 191 6.38 -6.59 -16.76
C ARG A 191 7.58 -5.63 -16.70
N HIS A 192 7.78 -4.80 -17.72
CA HIS A 192 8.87 -3.84 -17.77
C HIS A 192 8.77 -2.74 -16.70
N ARG A 193 7.54 -2.40 -16.26
CA ARG A 193 7.33 -1.41 -15.19
C ARG A 193 7.69 -1.99 -13.82
N LEU A 194 7.38 -3.27 -13.61
CA LEU A 194 7.65 -3.95 -12.34
C LEU A 194 9.13 -4.31 -12.16
N SER A 195 9.93 -4.34 -13.23
CA SER A 195 11.38 -4.52 -13.10
C SER A 195 12.05 -3.42 -12.25
N HIS A 196 11.43 -2.25 -12.13
CA HIS A 196 11.93 -1.16 -11.27
C HIS A 196 11.88 -1.50 -9.78
N ILE A 197 11.07 -2.49 -9.36
CA ILE A 197 11.05 -2.97 -7.96
C ILE A 197 12.43 -3.46 -7.53
N HIS A 198 13.18 -4.12 -8.41
CA HIS A 198 14.54 -4.55 -8.10
C HIS A 198 15.45 -3.37 -7.74
N LYS A 199 15.32 -2.23 -8.45
CA LYS A 199 16.07 -1.01 -8.14
C LYS A 199 15.71 -0.44 -6.76
N ILE A 200 14.40 -0.48 -6.38
CA ILE A 200 13.96 -0.07 -5.05
C ILE A 200 14.54 -1.01 -3.99
N LEU A 201 14.52 -2.31 -4.24
CA LEU A 201 15.07 -3.29 -3.31
C LEU A 201 16.59 -3.16 -3.16
N GLU A 202 17.34 -2.85 -4.21
CA GLU A 202 18.79 -2.68 -4.18
C GLU A 202 19.20 -1.32 -3.59
N GLY A 203 18.56 -0.23 -4.05
CA GLY A 203 18.92 1.15 -3.72
C GLY A 203 18.23 1.72 -2.49
N GLY A 204 17.30 0.97 -1.89
CA GLY A 204 16.44 1.44 -0.80
C GLY A 204 15.24 2.27 -1.28
N THR A 205 14.29 2.42 -0.37
CA THR A 205 13.09 3.23 -0.57
C THR A 205 13.42 4.72 -0.57
N GLY A 206 12.46 5.59 -0.86
CA GLY A 206 12.64 7.02 -0.72
C GLY A 206 13.07 7.44 0.70
N ALA A 207 12.55 6.76 1.72
CA ALA A 207 12.94 7.00 3.10
C ALA A 207 14.43 6.67 3.36
N ASP A 208 14.92 5.56 2.81
CA ASP A 208 16.32 5.14 2.97
C ASP A 208 17.28 6.15 2.34
N ARG A 209 16.94 6.59 1.12
CA ARG A 209 17.73 7.59 0.40
C ARG A 209 17.72 8.95 1.09
N GLN A 210 16.59 9.41 1.62
CA GLN A 210 16.52 10.64 2.43
C GLN A 210 17.36 10.54 3.70
N LEU A 211 17.29 9.40 4.40
CA LEU A 211 18.09 9.16 5.60
C LEU A 211 19.57 9.14 5.30
N ALA A 212 20.00 8.52 4.19
CA ALA A 212 21.40 8.51 3.77
C ALA A 212 21.95 9.94 3.50
N VAL A 213 21.16 10.80 2.82
CA VAL A 213 21.52 12.21 2.62
C VAL A 213 21.62 12.95 3.96
N PHE A 214 20.67 12.73 4.85
CA PHE A 214 20.71 13.36 6.17
C PHE A 214 21.89 12.87 7.00
N GLU A 215 22.19 11.58 6.99
CA GLU A 215 23.34 11.01 7.74
C GLU A 215 24.67 11.62 7.29
N SER A 216 24.85 11.88 5.99
CA SER A 216 26.06 12.48 5.43
C SER A 216 26.18 13.98 5.65
N THR A 217 25.06 14.71 5.68
CA THR A 217 25.04 16.18 5.70
C THR A 217 24.59 16.79 7.02
N LYS A 218 23.84 16.04 7.81
CA LYS A 218 23.13 16.50 9.02
C LYS A 218 22.25 17.75 8.78
N ASN A 219 21.81 17.95 7.55
CA ASN A 219 21.08 19.13 7.10
C ASN A 219 19.78 18.74 6.37
N LEU A 220 18.65 19.15 6.93
CA LEU A 220 17.33 18.91 6.33
C LEU A 220 17.08 19.75 5.06
N GLY A 221 17.73 20.91 4.92
CA GLY A 221 17.70 21.70 3.69
C GLY A 221 18.24 20.89 2.51
N THR A 222 19.39 20.23 2.71
CA THR A 222 19.99 19.35 1.68
C THR A 222 19.09 18.14 1.37
N VAL A 223 18.38 17.59 2.36
CA VAL A 223 17.37 16.54 2.10
C VAL A 223 16.24 17.08 1.23
N ALA A 224 15.75 18.30 1.48
CA ALA A 224 14.70 18.90 0.66
C ALA A 224 15.17 19.15 -0.79
N GLU A 225 16.40 19.64 -0.98
CA GLU A 225 17.02 19.81 -2.30
C GLU A 225 17.16 18.46 -3.02
N PHE A 226 17.58 17.42 -2.30
CA PHE A 226 17.64 16.06 -2.85
C PHE A 226 16.26 15.57 -3.32
N ILE A 227 15.21 15.69 -2.50
CA ILE A 227 13.84 15.32 -2.88
C ILE A 227 13.42 16.06 -4.14
N HIS A 228 13.63 17.36 -4.21
CA HIS A 228 13.31 18.18 -5.37
C HIS A 228 14.07 17.72 -6.63
N SER A 229 15.36 17.42 -6.52
CA SER A 229 16.16 16.94 -7.65
C SER A 229 15.69 15.60 -8.17
N GLN A 230 15.33 14.66 -7.28
CA GLN A 230 14.81 13.34 -7.68
C GLN A 230 13.46 13.43 -8.42
N PHE A 231 12.60 14.35 -7.99
CA PHE A 231 11.31 14.56 -8.65
C PHE A 231 11.47 15.06 -10.08
N LEU A 232 12.44 15.95 -10.34
CA LEU A 232 12.69 16.52 -11.66
C LEU A 232 13.38 15.54 -12.62
N HIS A 233 14.13 14.56 -12.12
CA HIS A 233 14.82 13.57 -12.97
C HIS A 233 13.90 12.60 -13.71
N GLY A 234 12.61 12.58 -13.42
CA GLY A 234 11.62 11.73 -14.07
C GLY A 234 10.69 12.46 -15.03
N LEU A 235 10.89 13.77 -15.21
CA LEU A 235 10.14 14.63 -16.12
C LEU A 235 10.96 14.95 -17.38
#